data_9d2dd57e28dde6fd29bb2cc6a2418f06
#
_entry.id   9d2dd57e28dde6fd29bb2cc6a2418f06
#
_cell.length_a   1.000
_cell.length_b   1.000
_cell.length_c   1.000
_cell.angle_alpha   90.00
_cell.angle_beta   90.00
_cell.angle_gamma   90.00
#
_symmetry.space_group_name_H-M   'P 1'
#
loop_
_entity.id
_entity.type
_entity.pdbx_description
1 polymer ?
#
loop_
_entity_poly.entity_id
_entity_poly.type
_entity_poly.pdbx_seq_one_letter_code
_entity_poly.pdbx_strand_id
1 'polypeptide(L)'
;MNKQFRSLIILGVALVALLAVWLGSTLIPGLKPEETTTAASTSVEQTLYAAEAASVARITVRNESGELVLTPKPATDTDGKATIAWDVASANGLPVNSTLLKGIVDAALNVTYSEVIAESTTDLASFGLADGKVSLAITGKDGTTHTLTFGNELSSGVATYARLDQENRVVAVSPNYKQQASTTLLALIDTTKALGGLNFKTLTGLTFDRLEGAIHLVSTCKANNPEDAAAGYAFTLSEPVNRPGNPTNLSAIVNGVLDLTGLQVIDLAPQDLSTYGLDQPRYQIKLDSSEVPGVTFAIGKSAGEGLYYLTSSALMASSTQPVVMTVSSSQLKAVDLAFEDYVDRYIALKEIWLVSSVDIDLGDLQFNIAIKMDKGQNSSDDNISFKLDGQDANIKDQKKNSLFSNFYQSLIGIQLTGFDFSATPANTADSRIVYHLEADAETSQPAKDLTIEFARRDAYTDYVFVDGQYTGYFANHQDTFTQDREGSEGVRIAYLKLKYAIDHAVNGVFNTEEGYQLN
;
A
#
# COMPACT_ATOMS: atom_id res chain seq x y z
N MET A 1 7.17 -14.11 -30.02
CA MET A 1 6.92 -15.22 -29.07
C MET A 1 7.50 -14.81 -27.72
N ASN A 2 6.62 -14.60 -26.72
CA ASN A 2 6.93 -13.97 -25.42
C ASN A 2 7.92 -14.84 -24.61
N LYS A 3 8.87 -14.22 -23.86
CA LYS A 3 9.87 -14.95 -23.03
C LYS A 3 9.20 -15.97 -22.08
N GLN A 4 8.02 -15.65 -21.56
CA GLN A 4 7.24 -16.57 -20.71
C GLN A 4 6.75 -17.82 -21.45
N PHE A 5 6.42 -17.72 -22.74
CA PHE A 5 5.99 -18.86 -23.55
C PHE A 5 7.15 -19.81 -23.86
N ARG A 6 8.39 -19.29 -24.01
CA ARG A 6 9.59 -20.12 -24.17
C ARG A 6 9.94 -20.88 -22.89
N SER A 7 9.76 -20.25 -21.73
CA SER A 7 10.01 -20.89 -20.42
C SER A 7 9.02 -22.02 -20.15
N LEU A 8 7.74 -21.84 -20.50
CA LEU A 8 6.70 -22.88 -20.39
C LEU A 8 6.96 -24.08 -21.30
N ILE A 9 7.44 -23.85 -22.54
CA ILE A 9 7.78 -24.92 -23.48
C ILE A 9 9.00 -25.71 -22.98
N ILE A 10 10.03 -25.04 -22.44
CA ILE A 10 11.20 -25.70 -21.86
C ILE A 10 10.81 -26.54 -20.65
N LEU A 11 9.93 -26.04 -19.78
CA LEU A 11 9.43 -26.77 -18.61
C LEU A 11 8.60 -28.00 -19.05
N GLY A 12 7.77 -27.86 -20.07
CA GLY A 12 6.97 -28.94 -20.63
C GLY A 12 7.84 -30.06 -21.26
N VAL A 13 8.88 -29.68 -22.00
CA VAL A 13 9.83 -30.63 -22.59
C VAL A 13 10.63 -31.36 -21.51
N ALA A 14 11.06 -30.66 -20.47
CA ALA A 14 11.75 -31.28 -19.33
C ALA A 14 10.85 -32.27 -18.57
N LEU A 15 9.58 -31.95 -18.38
CA LEU A 15 8.61 -32.84 -17.73
C LEU A 15 8.34 -34.11 -18.57
N VAL A 16 8.22 -33.97 -19.88
CA VAL A 16 8.04 -35.12 -20.81
C VAL A 16 9.28 -36.00 -20.83
N ALA A 17 10.48 -35.40 -20.80
CA ALA A 17 11.75 -36.17 -20.73
C ALA A 17 11.86 -36.95 -19.40
N LEU A 18 11.50 -36.34 -18.27
CA LEU A 18 11.47 -37.02 -16.98
C LEU A 18 10.43 -38.18 -16.93
N LEU A 19 9.24 -37.96 -17.51
CA LEU A 19 8.22 -39.00 -17.63
C LEU A 19 8.69 -40.15 -18.54
N ALA A 20 9.38 -39.86 -19.63
CA ALA A 20 9.94 -40.87 -20.54
C ALA A 20 11.04 -41.71 -19.85
N VAL A 21 11.91 -41.09 -19.06
CA VAL A 21 12.92 -41.78 -18.25
C VAL A 21 12.26 -42.66 -17.17
N TRP A 22 11.22 -42.13 -16.50
CA TRP A 22 10.48 -42.89 -15.49
C TRP A 22 9.74 -44.10 -16.09
N LEU A 23 9.04 -43.91 -17.21
CA LEU A 23 8.36 -45.01 -17.92
C LEU A 23 9.37 -46.02 -18.50
N GLY A 24 10.53 -45.55 -19.04
CA GLY A 24 11.59 -46.41 -19.53
C GLY A 24 12.18 -47.29 -18.43
N SER A 25 12.37 -46.75 -17.23
CA SER A 25 12.91 -47.49 -16.09
C SER A 25 11.92 -48.54 -15.52
N THR A 26 10.61 -48.38 -15.78
CA THR A 26 9.57 -49.33 -15.29
C THR A 26 9.24 -50.43 -16.30
N LEU A 27 9.55 -50.23 -17.61
CA LEU A 27 9.13 -51.13 -18.68
C LEU A 27 10.25 -52.02 -19.24
N ILE A 28 11.51 -51.78 -18.92
CA ILE A 28 12.65 -52.59 -19.39
C ILE A 28 13.18 -53.48 -18.26
N PRO A 29 12.95 -54.83 -18.27
CA PRO A 29 13.53 -55.70 -17.28
C PRO A 29 15.04 -55.76 -17.49
N GLY A 30 15.81 -55.22 -16.54
CA GLY A 30 17.29 -55.20 -16.59
C GLY A 30 17.95 -53.85 -16.34
N LEU A 31 17.17 -52.75 -16.31
CA LEU A 31 17.61 -51.42 -15.89
C LEU A 31 17.12 -51.06 -14.47
N LYS A 32 17.04 -52.02 -13.58
CA LYS A 32 17.02 -51.68 -12.16
C LYS A 32 18.39 -51.10 -11.83
N PRO A 33 18.50 -49.84 -11.36
CA PRO A 33 19.70 -49.44 -10.67
C PRO A 33 19.89 -50.46 -9.54
N GLU A 34 21.08 -51.08 -9.46
CA GLU A 34 21.49 -51.68 -8.19
C GLU A 34 21.20 -50.61 -7.12
N GLU A 35 20.31 -50.90 -6.23
CA GLU A 35 20.25 -50.19 -4.96
C GLU A 35 21.63 -50.38 -4.33
N THR A 36 22.57 -49.51 -4.66
CA THR A 36 23.58 -49.15 -3.73
C THR A 36 22.81 -48.62 -2.56
N THR A 37 22.53 -49.46 -1.61
CA THR A 37 22.24 -49.08 -0.22
C THR A 37 23.48 -48.29 0.22
N THR A 38 23.53 -47.02 -0.19
CA THR A 38 24.12 -46.00 0.65
C THR A 38 23.17 -46.02 1.82
N ALA A 39 23.51 -46.80 2.86
CA ALA A 39 22.93 -46.62 4.14
C ALA A 39 22.97 -45.12 4.36
N ALA A 40 21.79 -44.46 4.28
CA ALA A 40 21.60 -43.20 4.94
C ALA A 40 21.97 -43.55 6.41
N SER A 41 23.19 -43.22 6.77
CA SER A 41 23.63 -43.18 8.14
C SER A 41 22.64 -42.17 8.73
N THR A 42 21.59 -42.70 9.38
CA THR A 42 20.82 -41.94 10.34
C THR A 42 21.84 -41.65 11.44
N SER A 43 22.58 -40.54 11.26
CA SER A 43 23.39 -39.98 12.32
C SER A 43 22.42 -39.71 13.45
N VAL A 44 22.49 -40.54 14.49
CA VAL A 44 21.71 -40.31 15.72
C VAL A 44 22.27 -39.00 16.27
N GLU A 45 21.48 -37.93 16.17
CA GLU A 45 21.86 -36.63 16.74
C GLU A 45 22.14 -36.84 18.24
N GLN A 46 23.30 -36.43 18.69
CA GLN A 46 23.71 -36.51 20.10
C GLN A 46 23.63 -35.13 20.71
N THR A 47 23.28 -35.05 21.99
CA THR A 47 23.21 -33.81 22.72
C THR A 47 24.62 -33.28 23.00
N LEU A 48 24.91 -32.07 22.57
CA LEU A 48 26.11 -31.33 22.94
C LEU A 48 25.89 -30.55 24.24
N TYR A 49 24.74 -29.87 24.33
CA TYR A 49 24.33 -29.11 25.51
C TYR A 49 22.80 -29.09 25.61
N ALA A 50 22.30 -29.21 26.84
CA ALA A 50 20.87 -29.03 27.14
C ALA A 50 20.68 -28.38 28.52
N ALA A 51 19.71 -27.46 28.63
CA ALA A 51 19.31 -26.84 29.87
C ALA A 51 17.80 -26.54 29.88
N GLU A 52 17.20 -26.65 31.06
CA GLU A 52 15.82 -26.19 31.26
C GLU A 52 15.78 -24.67 31.41
N ALA A 53 14.88 -23.98 30.68
CA ALA A 53 14.75 -22.51 30.74
C ALA A 53 14.61 -21.99 32.18
N ALA A 54 13.95 -22.74 33.06
CA ALA A 54 13.75 -22.40 34.46
C ALA A 54 15.05 -22.38 35.29
N SER A 55 16.10 -23.08 34.87
CA SER A 55 17.41 -23.12 35.53
C SER A 55 18.36 -22.02 35.09
N VAL A 56 18.04 -21.33 34.00
CA VAL A 56 18.88 -20.29 33.39
C VAL A 56 18.65 -18.93 34.05
N ALA A 57 19.74 -18.22 34.33
CA ALA A 57 19.73 -16.83 34.80
C ALA A 57 19.85 -15.84 33.65
N ARG A 58 20.62 -16.16 32.60
CA ARG A 58 20.78 -15.33 31.40
C ARG A 58 21.35 -16.13 30.24
N ILE A 59 21.06 -15.65 29.03
CA ILE A 59 21.72 -16.07 27.79
C ILE A 59 22.43 -14.83 27.24
N THR A 60 23.70 -14.96 26.88
CA THR A 60 24.48 -13.91 26.24
C THR A 60 24.84 -14.33 24.82
N VAL A 61 24.35 -13.61 23.83
CA VAL A 61 24.71 -13.78 22.43
C VAL A 61 25.86 -12.83 22.12
N ARG A 62 26.96 -13.34 21.58
CA ARG A 62 28.07 -12.51 21.11
C ARG A 62 28.32 -12.78 19.64
N ASN A 63 28.38 -11.71 18.85
CA ASN A 63 28.71 -11.75 17.43
C ASN A 63 29.46 -10.49 16.99
N GLU A 64 29.72 -10.33 15.70
CA GLU A 64 30.46 -9.18 15.17
C GLU A 64 29.78 -7.82 15.41
N SER A 65 28.47 -7.80 15.62
CA SER A 65 27.67 -6.59 15.89
C SER A 65 27.62 -6.22 17.38
N GLY A 66 28.20 -7.04 18.26
CA GLY A 66 28.23 -6.79 19.70
C GLY A 66 27.63 -7.92 20.53
N GLU A 67 27.05 -7.55 21.67
CA GLU A 67 26.53 -8.47 22.67
C GLU A 67 25.04 -8.21 22.94
N LEU A 68 24.24 -9.27 22.94
CA LEU A 68 22.85 -9.26 23.38
C LEU A 68 22.73 -10.06 24.66
N VAL A 69 22.07 -9.50 25.66
CA VAL A 69 21.81 -10.19 26.93
C VAL A 69 20.32 -10.42 27.07
N LEU A 70 19.94 -11.71 27.13
CA LEU A 70 18.56 -12.16 27.34
C LEU A 70 18.40 -12.62 28.79
N THR A 71 17.38 -12.12 29.47
CA THR A 71 17.06 -12.50 30.84
C THR A 71 15.64 -13.09 30.93
N PRO A 72 15.47 -14.23 31.64
CA PRO A 72 14.15 -14.84 31.76
C PRO A 72 13.24 -14.01 32.68
N LYS A 73 11.97 -13.87 32.31
CA LYS A 73 10.90 -13.27 33.10
C LYS A 73 9.75 -14.26 33.28
N PRO A 74 9.15 -14.35 34.46
CA PRO A 74 7.89 -15.11 34.63
C PRO A 74 6.83 -14.53 33.69
N ALA A 75 6.11 -15.38 33.01
CA ALA A 75 5.00 -15.05 32.13
C ALA A 75 3.88 -16.10 32.27
N THR A 76 2.75 -15.79 31.66
CA THR A 76 1.60 -16.71 31.57
C THR A 76 1.21 -16.80 30.10
N ASP A 77 0.99 -17.98 29.57
CA ASP A 77 0.51 -18.18 28.21
C ASP A 77 -0.99 -17.87 28.08
N THR A 78 -1.51 -17.99 26.86
CA THR A 78 -2.92 -17.70 26.53
C THR A 78 -3.91 -18.63 27.26
N ASP A 79 -3.45 -19.80 27.72
CA ASP A 79 -4.25 -20.78 28.46
C ASP A 79 -4.13 -20.61 29.98
N GLY A 80 -3.43 -19.57 30.44
CA GLY A 80 -3.23 -19.28 31.85
C GLY A 80 -2.13 -20.11 32.51
N LYS A 81 -1.32 -20.88 31.76
CA LYS A 81 -0.22 -21.70 32.27
C LYS A 81 1.04 -20.87 32.46
N ALA A 82 1.74 -21.08 33.58
CA ALA A 82 3.02 -20.42 33.81
C ALA A 82 4.05 -20.79 32.74
N THR A 83 4.69 -19.80 32.17
CA THR A 83 5.74 -19.93 31.15
C THR A 83 6.87 -18.94 31.43
N ILE A 84 7.90 -18.96 30.61
CA ILE A 84 9.04 -18.04 30.70
C ILE A 84 9.11 -17.22 29.42
N ALA A 85 8.94 -15.90 29.55
CA ALA A 85 9.29 -14.94 28.53
C ALA A 85 10.74 -14.51 28.69
N TRP A 86 11.30 -13.90 27.66
CA TRP A 86 12.67 -13.41 27.66
C TRP A 86 12.68 -11.92 27.37
N ASP A 87 13.47 -11.19 28.13
CA ASP A 87 13.69 -9.76 27.97
C ASP A 87 15.06 -9.49 27.37
N VAL A 88 15.15 -8.47 26.53
CA VAL A 88 16.39 -8.00 25.89
C VAL A 88 16.63 -6.58 26.34
N ALA A 89 17.46 -6.41 27.38
CA ALA A 89 17.69 -5.11 28.02
C ALA A 89 18.20 -4.05 27.02
N SER A 90 19.05 -4.43 26.06
CA SER A 90 19.59 -3.56 25.02
C SER A 90 18.52 -3.06 24.01
N ALA A 91 17.35 -3.71 23.94
CA ALA A 91 16.23 -3.21 23.14
C ALA A 91 15.58 -1.95 23.75
N ASN A 92 15.93 -1.59 24.97
CA ASN A 92 15.50 -0.36 25.66
C ASN A 92 13.97 -0.12 25.61
N GLY A 93 13.21 -1.20 25.80
CA GLY A 93 11.74 -1.16 25.76
C GLY A 93 11.12 -1.24 24.38
N LEU A 94 11.92 -1.24 23.31
CA LEU A 94 11.41 -1.49 21.96
C LEU A 94 10.83 -2.91 21.84
N PRO A 95 9.77 -3.10 21.06
CA PRO A 95 9.20 -4.42 20.81
C PRO A 95 10.20 -5.29 20.07
N VAL A 96 10.34 -6.54 20.51
CA VAL A 96 11.21 -7.53 19.89
C VAL A 96 10.40 -8.60 19.17
N ASN A 97 10.92 -9.10 18.07
CA ASN A 97 10.33 -10.19 17.31
C ASN A 97 10.37 -11.50 18.12
N SER A 98 9.23 -11.93 18.60
CA SER A 98 9.10 -13.08 19.48
C SER A 98 9.56 -14.40 18.82
N THR A 99 9.41 -14.53 17.51
CA THR A 99 9.83 -15.72 16.76
C THR A 99 11.36 -15.81 16.68
N LEU A 100 12.03 -14.70 16.35
CA LEU A 100 13.50 -14.65 16.35
C LEU A 100 14.07 -14.83 17.75
N LEU A 101 13.48 -14.16 18.74
CA LEU A 101 13.88 -14.32 20.14
C LEU A 101 13.76 -15.76 20.61
N LYS A 102 12.64 -16.41 20.29
CA LYS A 102 12.45 -17.83 20.59
C LYS A 102 13.51 -18.70 19.89
N GLY A 103 13.83 -18.43 18.63
CA GLY A 103 14.88 -19.14 17.89
C GLY A 103 16.24 -19.07 18.58
N ILE A 104 16.63 -17.91 19.10
CA ILE A 104 17.88 -17.73 19.85
C ILE A 104 17.84 -18.54 21.15
N VAL A 105 16.74 -18.49 21.88
CA VAL A 105 16.58 -19.22 23.14
C VAL A 105 16.62 -20.73 22.90
N ASP A 106 15.89 -21.24 21.93
CA ASP A 106 15.88 -22.66 21.58
C ASP A 106 17.28 -23.15 21.18
N ALA A 107 18.01 -22.33 20.38
CA ALA A 107 19.39 -22.61 19.97
C ALA A 107 20.39 -22.58 21.14
N ALA A 108 20.10 -21.82 22.19
CA ALA A 108 20.94 -21.80 23.40
C ALA A 108 20.66 -22.95 24.35
N LEU A 109 19.39 -23.39 24.46
CA LEU A 109 18.96 -24.35 25.47
C LEU A 109 19.03 -25.80 25.03
N ASN A 110 19.11 -26.06 23.72
CA ASN A 110 19.18 -27.44 23.21
C ASN A 110 20.02 -27.49 21.94
N VAL A 111 21.27 -27.94 22.09
CA VAL A 111 22.22 -28.08 20.96
C VAL A 111 22.55 -29.53 20.78
N THR A 112 22.33 -30.03 19.56
CA THR A 112 22.71 -31.36 19.12
C THR A 112 23.82 -31.31 18.09
N TYR A 113 24.59 -32.36 17.97
CA TYR A 113 25.60 -32.54 16.96
C TYR A 113 25.42 -33.84 16.19
N SER A 114 25.81 -33.85 14.94
CA SER A 114 25.68 -35.01 14.05
C SER A 114 26.95 -35.85 14.00
N GLU A 115 28.13 -35.23 14.23
CA GLU A 115 29.42 -35.92 14.10
C GLU A 115 30.48 -35.25 14.97
N VAL A 116 31.42 -36.03 15.48
CA VAL A 116 32.64 -35.53 16.10
C VAL A 116 33.70 -35.40 15.02
N ILE A 117 34.15 -34.17 14.76
CA ILE A 117 35.14 -33.86 13.76
C ILE A 117 36.56 -34.10 14.28
N ALA A 118 36.80 -33.75 15.52
CA ALA A 118 38.04 -33.99 16.21
C ALA A 118 37.79 -34.19 17.69
N GLU A 119 38.27 -35.31 18.26
CA GLU A 119 38.14 -35.59 19.71
C GLU A 119 39.04 -34.67 20.54
N SER A 120 40.20 -34.26 20.00
CA SER A 120 41.07 -33.27 20.60
C SER A 120 41.94 -32.62 19.57
N THR A 121 41.94 -31.28 19.48
CA THR A 121 42.79 -30.52 18.56
C THR A 121 43.28 -29.25 19.22
N THR A 122 44.52 -28.84 18.93
CA THR A 122 45.08 -27.54 19.28
C THR A 122 44.92 -26.53 18.13
N ASP A 123 44.63 -27.01 16.92
CA ASP A 123 44.41 -26.16 15.75
C ASP A 123 42.93 -25.79 15.61
N LEU A 124 42.48 -24.91 16.51
CA LEU A 124 41.12 -24.35 16.47
C LEU A 124 40.96 -23.30 15.37
N ALA A 125 42.05 -22.73 14.88
CA ALA A 125 42.02 -21.68 13.85
C ALA A 125 41.51 -22.25 12.49
N SER A 126 41.90 -23.44 12.12
CA SER A 126 41.42 -24.10 10.88
C SER A 126 39.91 -24.33 10.87
N PHE A 127 39.28 -24.42 12.04
CA PHE A 127 37.83 -24.55 12.20
C PHE A 127 37.13 -23.23 12.39
N GLY A 128 37.84 -22.08 12.46
CA GLY A 128 37.27 -20.76 12.78
C GLY A 128 36.80 -20.60 14.23
N LEU A 129 37.34 -21.43 15.14
CA LEU A 129 36.93 -21.51 16.56
C LEU A 129 37.91 -20.77 17.51
N ALA A 130 39.06 -20.28 16.99
CA ALA A 130 40.09 -19.65 17.82
C ALA A 130 39.64 -18.31 18.40
N ASP A 131 38.97 -17.48 17.62
CA ASP A 131 38.64 -16.09 17.99
C ASP A 131 37.30 -15.96 18.75
N GLY A 132 36.47 -17.02 18.77
CA GLY A 132 35.19 -17.02 19.46
C GLY A 132 34.20 -15.92 18.98
N LYS A 133 34.26 -15.54 17.69
CA LYS A 133 33.52 -14.40 17.13
C LYS A 133 32.00 -14.55 17.25
N VAL A 134 31.49 -15.77 17.14
CA VAL A 134 30.06 -16.07 17.28
C VAL A 134 29.88 -17.09 18.40
N SER A 135 29.16 -16.73 19.44
CA SER A 135 28.97 -17.61 20.59
C SER A 135 27.67 -17.35 21.34
N LEU A 136 27.20 -18.39 22.03
CA LEU A 136 26.10 -18.34 23.01
C LEU A 136 26.67 -18.75 24.37
N ALA A 137 26.62 -17.86 25.35
CA ALA A 137 26.98 -18.16 26.72
C ALA A 137 25.71 -18.27 27.59
N ILE A 138 25.51 -19.40 28.21
CA ILE A 138 24.35 -19.73 29.04
C ILE A 138 24.81 -19.77 30.50
N THR A 139 24.31 -18.83 31.30
CA THR A 139 24.61 -18.77 32.74
C THR A 139 23.43 -19.33 33.54
N GLY A 140 23.66 -20.37 34.29
CA GLY A 140 22.69 -20.97 35.19
C GLY A 140 22.43 -20.11 36.44
N LYS A 141 21.36 -20.37 37.16
CA LYS A 141 21.05 -19.76 38.46
C LYS A 141 22.05 -20.14 39.56
N ASP A 142 22.78 -21.22 39.35
CA ASP A 142 23.89 -21.66 40.21
C ASP A 142 25.20 -20.89 39.92
N GLY A 143 25.22 -19.99 38.96
CA GLY A 143 26.37 -19.19 38.55
C GLY A 143 27.28 -19.89 37.53
N THR A 144 27.05 -21.16 37.19
CA THR A 144 27.84 -21.86 36.17
C THR A 144 27.54 -21.27 34.78
N THR A 145 28.58 -21.10 33.95
CA THR A 145 28.42 -20.59 32.58
C THR A 145 28.99 -21.61 31.59
N HIS A 146 28.18 -22.00 30.64
CA HIS A 146 28.57 -22.79 29.48
C HIS A 146 28.57 -21.92 28.22
N THR A 147 29.60 -22.08 27.37
CA THR A 147 29.77 -21.29 26.16
C THR A 147 29.85 -22.17 24.93
N LEU A 148 28.90 -22.01 24.04
CA LEU A 148 28.88 -22.64 22.72
C LEU A 148 29.53 -21.67 21.73
N THR A 149 30.64 -22.08 21.10
CA THR A 149 31.35 -21.30 20.08
C THR A 149 31.14 -21.92 18.72
N PHE A 150 30.80 -21.10 17.73
CA PHE A 150 30.52 -21.51 16.36
C PHE A 150 31.62 -21.00 15.42
N GLY A 151 32.14 -21.92 14.58
CA GLY A 151 33.23 -21.65 13.65
C GLY A 151 32.78 -21.55 12.19
N ASN A 152 33.65 -22.02 11.29
CA ASN A 152 33.37 -22.02 9.86
C ASN A 152 32.31 -23.06 9.50
N GLU A 153 31.64 -22.86 8.35
CA GLU A 153 30.80 -23.88 7.75
C GLU A 153 31.65 -24.97 7.12
N LEU A 154 31.16 -26.22 7.14
CA LEU A 154 31.75 -27.30 6.39
C LEU A 154 31.65 -26.99 4.88
N SER A 155 32.59 -27.52 4.08
CA SER A 155 32.63 -27.29 2.63
C SER A 155 31.35 -27.70 1.90
N SER A 156 30.56 -28.60 2.48
CA SER A 156 29.27 -29.02 1.95
C SER A 156 28.13 -28.04 2.27
N GLY A 157 28.34 -27.06 3.18
CA GLY A 157 27.32 -26.13 3.67
C GLY A 157 26.24 -26.76 4.57
N VAL A 158 26.32 -28.07 4.84
CA VAL A 158 25.29 -28.79 5.60
C VAL A 158 25.47 -28.72 7.13
N ALA A 159 26.64 -28.30 7.59
CA ALA A 159 26.94 -28.21 9.03
C ALA A 159 27.94 -27.06 9.30
N THR A 160 28.04 -26.69 10.57
CA THR A 160 28.96 -25.68 11.11
C THR A 160 29.81 -26.32 12.21
N TYR A 161 31.11 -25.99 12.27
CA TYR A 161 31.97 -26.41 13.38
C TYR A 161 31.55 -25.72 14.66
N ALA A 162 31.52 -26.47 15.76
CA ALA A 162 31.23 -25.94 17.07
C ALA A 162 32.06 -26.60 18.15
N ARG A 163 32.22 -25.92 19.30
CA ARG A 163 32.76 -26.48 20.53
C ARG A 163 31.99 -25.99 21.76
N LEU A 164 31.99 -26.78 22.82
CA LEU A 164 31.45 -26.39 24.11
C LEU A 164 32.60 -25.97 25.03
N ASP A 165 32.41 -24.85 25.71
CA ASP A 165 33.36 -24.26 26.67
C ASP A 165 34.78 -24.11 26.08
N GLN A 166 35.80 -24.48 26.82
CA GLN A 166 37.19 -24.49 26.37
C GLN A 166 37.68 -25.89 25.95
N GLU A 167 36.75 -26.77 25.62
CA GLU A 167 37.13 -28.13 25.15
C GLU A 167 37.89 -28.06 23.84
N ASN A 168 38.84 -28.95 23.67
CA ASN A 168 39.55 -29.13 22.42
C ASN A 168 38.81 -30.04 21.42
N ARG A 169 37.63 -30.50 21.79
CA ARG A 169 36.75 -31.30 20.92
C ARG A 169 36.00 -30.40 19.94
N VAL A 170 35.99 -30.78 18.68
CA VAL A 170 35.26 -30.08 17.64
C VAL A 170 34.17 -31.00 17.09
N VAL A 171 32.96 -30.51 17.01
CA VAL A 171 31.77 -31.20 16.50
C VAL A 171 31.15 -30.49 15.32
N ALA A 172 30.35 -31.21 14.53
CA ALA A 172 29.51 -30.67 13.47
C ALA A 172 28.08 -30.48 13.98
N VAL A 173 27.58 -29.25 13.95
CA VAL A 173 26.22 -28.88 14.35
C VAL A 173 25.44 -28.28 13.17
N SER A 174 24.12 -28.20 13.29
CA SER A 174 23.28 -27.50 12.31
C SER A 174 23.72 -26.04 12.14
N PRO A 175 23.79 -25.51 10.90
CA PRO A 175 24.10 -24.10 10.63
C PRO A 175 23.11 -23.14 11.31
N ASN A 176 21.87 -23.59 11.60
CA ASN A 176 20.85 -22.79 12.27
C ASN A 176 21.33 -22.26 13.63
N TYR A 177 22.11 -23.01 14.40
CA TYR A 177 22.62 -22.54 15.71
C TYR A 177 23.50 -21.29 15.55
N LYS A 178 24.42 -21.31 14.57
CA LYS A 178 25.26 -20.15 14.25
C LYS A 178 24.42 -18.99 13.71
N GLN A 179 23.42 -19.26 12.87
CA GLN A 179 22.53 -18.24 12.34
C GLN A 179 21.78 -17.53 13.49
N GLN A 180 21.22 -18.28 14.44
CA GLN A 180 20.56 -17.69 15.62
C GLN A 180 21.52 -16.88 16.48
N ALA A 181 22.74 -17.38 16.71
CA ALA A 181 23.78 -16.68 17.45
C ALA A 181 24.33 -15.46 16.71
N SER A 182 24.11 -15.34 15.40
CA SER A 182 24.51 -14.18 14.59
C SER A 182 23.42 -13.10 14.53
N THR A 183 22.26 -13.31 15.17
CA THR A 183 21.17 -12.31 15.18
C THR A 183 21.64 -11.04 15.87
N THR A 184 21.43 -9.90 15.19
CA THR A 184 21.79 -8.58 15.73
C THR A 184 20.62 -7.95 16.48
N LEU A 185 20.89 -6.93 17.31
CA LEU A 185 19.84 -6.16 17.98
C LEU A 185 18.91 -5.50 16.97
N LEU A 186 19.45 -4.95 15.88
CA LEU A 186 18.66 -4.27 14.84
C LEU A 186 17.68 -5.25 14.17
N ALA A 187 18.14 -6.46 13.84
CA ALA A 187 17.30 -7.50 13.24
C ALA A 187 16.24 -8.03 14.22
N LEU A 188 16.50 -7.94 15.53
CA LEU A 188 15.59 -8.44 16.56
C LEU A 188 14.39 -7.51 16.82
N ILE A 189 14.46 -6.22 16.45
CA ILE A 189 13.34 -5.28 16.63
C ILE A 189 12.15 -5.70 15.77
N ASP A 190 10.97 -5.71 16.36
CA ASP A 190 9.71 -6.03 15.66
C ASP A 190 9.20 -4.82 14.87
N THR A 191 9.62 -4.71 13.62
CA THR A 191 9.24 -3.61 12.73
C THR A 191 7.75 -3.63 12.34
N THR A 192 7.01 -4.71 12.58
CA THR A 192 5.55 -4.75 12.34
C THR A 192 4.80 -3.77 13.24
N LYS A 193 5.40 -3.40 14.38
CA LYS A 193 4.84 -2.42 15.31
C LYS A 193 4.94 -0.97 14.80
N ALA A 194 5.67 -0.73 13.71
CA ALA A 194 5.70 0.59 13.07
C ALA A 194 4.31 1.04 12.58
N LEU A 195 3.38 0.13 12.33
CA LEU A 195 2.00 0.44 11.96
C LEU A 195 1.12 0.86 13.15
N GLY A 196 1.54 0.67 14.39
CA GLY A 196 0.81 1.11 15.59
C GLY A 196 -0.58 0.47 15.78
N GLY A 197 -0.87 -0.61 15.08
CA GLY A 197 -2.20 -1.25 15.09
C GLY A 197 -3.21 -0.62 14.12
N LEU A 198 -2.79 0.30 13.23
CA LEU A 198 -3.65 0.81 12.16
C LEU A 198 -4.21 -0.35 11.33
N ASN A 199 -5.49 -0.23 10.98
CA ASN A 199 -6.14 -1.13 10.05
C ASN A 199 -7.17 -0.36 9.20
N PHE A 200 -7.52 -0.90 8.02
CA PHE A 200 -8.37 -0.21 7.06
C PHE A 200 -9.78 0.13 7.59
N LYS A 201 -10.33 -0.69 8.51
CA LYS A 201 -11.72 -0.53 9.02
C LYS A 201 -11.91 0.73 9.84
N THR A 202 -10.86 1.17 10.53
CA THR A 202 -10.92 2.16 11.59
C THR A 202 -10.28 3.49 11.22
N LEU A 203 -9.81 3.63 9.98
CA LEU A 203 -9.25 4.90 9.52
C LEU A 203 -10.30 6.00 9.49
N THR A 204 -9.89 7.20 9.89
CA THR A 204 -10.75 8.40 9.95
C THR A 204 -10.15 9.59 9.20
N GLY A 205 -8.83 9.63 9.01
CA GLY A 205 -8.17 10.75 8.38
C GLY A 205 -6.84 10.40 7.71
N LEU A 206 -6.47 11.21 6.72
CA LEU A 206 -5.20 11.22 6.02
C LEU A 206 -4.68 12.66 6.01
N THR A 207 -3.46 12.87 6.49
CA THR A 207 -2.66 14.07 6.20
C THR A 207 -1.46 13.64 5.37
N PHE A 208 -1.22 14.32 4.27
CA PHE A 208 -0.09 14.06 3.39
C PHE A 208 0.65 15.34 3.07
N ASP A 209 1.94 15.34 3.38
CA ASP A 209 2.87 16.42 3.06
C ASP A 209 3.95 15.91 2.11
N ARG A 210 4.28 16.71 1.10
CA ARG A 210 5.42 16.51 0.23
C ARG A 210 6.23 17.80 0.13
N LEU A 211 7.52 17.71 0.45
CA LEU A 211 8.44 18.85 0.42
C LEU A 211 8.57 19.41 -1.00
N GLU A 212 8.79 18.54 -2.00
CA GLU A 212 8.86 18.95 -3.40
C GLU A 212 7.48 19.36 -3.91
N GLY A 213 7.36 20.59 -4.41
CA GLY A 213 6.09 21.17 -4.83
C GLY A 213 5.23 21.69 -3.68
N ALA A 214 5.73 21.66 -2.43
CA ALA A 214 5.06 22.19 -1.23
C ALA A 214 3.59 21.71 -1.12
N ILE A 215 3.35 20.41 -1.36
CA ILE A 215 2.02 19.83 -1.23
C ILE A 215 1.71 19.61 0.24
N HIS A 216 0.56 20.10 0.66
CA HIS A 216 -0.08 19.80 1.92
C HIS A 216 -1.55 19.49 1.66
N LEU A 217 -2.03 18.34 2.09
CA LEU A 217 -3.45 18.01 2.05
C LEU A 217 -3.90 17.34 3.35
N VAL A 218 -5.11 17.69 3.76
CA VAL A 218 -5.82 17.06 4.87
C VAL A 218 -7.13 16.53 4.34
N SER A 219 -7.44 15.29 4.65
CA SER A 219 -8.65 14.61 4.17
C SER A 219 -9.24 13.71 5.24
N THR A 220 -10.56 13.56 5.24
CA THR A 220 -11.15 12.38 5.84
C THR A 220 -10.71 11.14 5.07
N CYS A 221 -10.67 9.99 5.75
CA CYS A 221 -10.41 8.70 5.13
C CYS A 221 -11.34 7.69 5.80
N LYS A 222 -12.36 7.23 5.07
CA LYS A 222 -13.37 6.32 5.62
C LYS A 222 -13.54 5.13 4.69
N ALA A 223 -13.47 3.91 5.22
CA ALA A 223 -13.77 2.70 4.45
C ALA A 223 -15.20 2.74 3.90
N ASN A 224 -15.38 2.49 2.61
CA ASN A 224 -16.70 2.41 1.96
C ASN A 224 -17.51 1.24 2.50
N ASN A 225 -16.84 0.12 2.77
CA ASN A 225 -17.41 -1.03 3.45
C ASN A 225 -16.38 -1.58 4.46
N PRO A 226 -16.61 -1.44 5.79
CA PRO A 226 -15.69 -1.96 6.80
C PRO A 226 -15.49 -3.49 6.77
N GLU A 227 -16.37 -4.23 6.12
CA GLU A 227 -16.26 -5.69 6.00
C GLU A 227 -15.56 -6.14 4.69
N ASP A 228 -15.28 -5.19 3.79
CA ASP A 228 -14.64 -5.48 2.50
C ASP A 228 -13.58 -4.41 2.16
N ALA A 229 -12.32 -4.75 2.36
CA ALA A 229 -11.21 -3.85 2.03
C ALA A 229 -11.12 -3.50 0.52
N ALA A 230 -11.65 -4.37 -0.36
CA ALA A 230 -11.66 -4.13 -1.80
C ALA A 230 -12.65 -3.01 -2.20
N ALA A 231 -13.61 -2.68 -1.34
CA ALA A 231 -14.51 -1.55 -1.56
C ALA A 231 -13.80 -0.19 -1.50
N GLY A 232 -12.55 -0.14 -0.98
CA GLY A 232 -11.73 1.07 -0.92
C GLY A 232 -12.25 2.10 0.09
N TYR A 233 -11.87 3.38 -0.13
CA TYR A 233 -12.17 4.47 0.80
C TYR A 233 -12.88 5.63 0.10
N ALA A 234 -13.69 6.36 0.86
CA ALA A 234 -14.16 7.70 0.53
C ALA A 234 -13.24 8.74 1.18
N PHE A 235 -12.93 9.78 0.43
CA PHE A 235 -12.10 10.89 0.85
C PHE A 235 -12.83 12.22 0.64
N THR A 236 -12.75 13.11 1.62
CA THR A 236 -13.16 14.51 1.47
C THR A 236 -12.03 15.36 2.01
N LEU A 237 -11.36 16.11 1.11
CA LEU A 237 -10.33 17.06 1.49
C LEU A 237 -10.97 18.21 2.24
N SER A 238 -10.28 18.66 3.30
CA SER A 238 -10.57 19.92 4.01
C SER A 238 -9.53 21.00 3.69
N GLU A 239 -8.32 20.58 3.34
CA GLU A 239 -7.21 21.47 2.98
C GLU A 239 -6.45 20.93 1.75
N PRO A 240 -5.96 21.80 0.87
CA PRO A 240 -6.14 23.27 0.83
C PRO A 240 -7.51 23.68 0.26
N VAL A 241 -8.34 22.73 -0.13
CA VAL A 241 -9.66 22.96 -0.72
C VAL A 241 -10.66 21.95 -0.20
N ASN A 242 -11.89 22.40 0.10
CA ASN A 242 -12.97 21.50 0.51
C ASN A 242 -13.60 20.84 -0.73
N ARG A 243 -13.20 19.61 -1.03
CA ARG A 243 -13.65 18.84 -2.20
C ARG A 243 -13.57 17.33 -1.97
N PRO A 244 -14.33 16.53 -2.73
CA PRO A 244 -14.09 15.09 -2.81
C PRO A 244 -12.65 14.81 -3.27
N GLY A 245 -11.99 13.86 -2.61
CA GLY A 245 -10.68 13.39 -3.01
C GLY A 245 -10.76 12.33 -4.11
N ASN A 246 -9.69 12.20 -4.90
CA ASN A 246 -9.57 11.11 -5.87
C ASN A 246 -9.37 9.77 -5.12
N PRO A 247 -10.36 8.86 -5.11
CA PRO A 247 -10.29 7.66 -4.30
C PRO A 247 -9.19 6.70 -4.74
N THR A 248 -8.85 6.64 -6.02
CA THR A 248 -7.80 5.76 -6.54
C THR A 248 -6.43 6.17 -6.03
N ASN A 249 -6.07 7.45 -6.18
CA ASN A 249 -4.73 7.93 -5.86
C ASN A 249 -4.53 8.05 -4.34
N LEU A 250 -5.53 8.53 -3.60
CA LEU A 250 -5.45 8.62 -2.14
C LEU A 250 -5.47 7.23 -1.49
N SER A 251 -6.26 6.28 -2.00
CA SER A 251 -6.19 4.89 -1.54
C SER A 251 -4.83 4.25 -1.80
N ALA A 252 -4.15 4.61 -2.90
CA ALA A 252 -2.81 4.09 -3.17
C ALA A 252 -1.79 4.56 -2.11
N ILE A 253 -1.86 5.82 -1.63
CA ILE A 253 -1.04 6.30 -0.51
C ILE A 253 -1.36 5.52 0.77
N VAL A 254 -2.64 5.41 1.13
CA VAL A 254 -3.09 4.73 2.36
C VAL A 254 -2.67 3.27 2.36
N ASN A 255 -2.97 2.54 1.30
CA ASN A 255 -2.62 1.12 1.18
C ASN A 255 -1.10 0.91 1.14
N GLY A 256 -0.36 1.81 0.46
CA GLY A 256 1.10 1.76 0.46
C GLY A 256 1.69 1.77 1.87
N VAL A 257 1.09 2.54 2.79
CA VAL A 257 1.50 2.59 4.20
C VAL A 257 0.99 1.38 4.99
N LEU A 258 -0.27 0.98 4.82
CA LEU A 258 -0.84 -0.17 5.56
C LEU A 258 -0.17 -1.50 5.19
N ASP A 259 0.32 -1.61 3.97
CA ASP A 259 0.99 -2.80 3.42
C ASP A 259 2.51 -2.79 3.63
N LEU A 260 3.05 -1.88 4.47
CA LEU A 260 4.49 -1.81 4.72
C LEU A 260 5.04 -3.14 5.24
N THR A 261 5.99 -3.69 4.50
CA THR A 261 6.67 -4.96 4.81
C THR A 261 8.17 -4.85 4.54
N GLY A 262 8.95 -5.80 5.08
CA GLY A 262 10.39 -5.86 4.81
C GLY A 262 11.18 -4.67 5.36
N LEU A 263 10.62 -3.93 6.32
CA LEU A 263 11.32 -2.83 6.98
C LEU A 263 12.55 -3.36 7.71
N GLN A 264 13.69 -2.69 7.53
CA GLN A 264 14.94 -3.00 8.23
C GLN A 264 15.34 -1.84 9.11
N VAL A 265 15.64 -2.12 10.37
CA VAL A 265 16.14 -1.12 11.30
C VAL A 265 17.60 -0.80 10.97
N ILE A 266 17.92 0.48 10.87
CA ILE A 266 19.25 0.99 10.55
C ILE A 266 19.88 1.65 11.77
N ASP A 267 19.10 2.41 12.55
CA ASP A 267 19.58 3.13 13.72
C ASP A 267 18.47 3.21 14.78
N LEU A 268 18.83 2.82 16.02
CA LEU A 268 17.92 2.86 17.18
C LEU A 268 18.02 4.18 17.96
N ALA A 269 19.08 4.95 17.74
CA ALA A 269 19.38 6.14 18.51
C ALA A 269 20.08 7.21 17.66
N PRO A 270 19.42 7.66 16.56
CA PRO A 270 20.02 8.62 15.65
C PRO A 270 20.40 9.91 16.39
N GLN A 271 21.65 10.35 16.24
CA GLN A 271 22.15 11.58 16.81
C GLN A 271 21.77 12.79 15.97
N ASP A 272 21.61 12.61 14.67
CA ASP A 272 21.25 13.64 13.70
C ASP A 272 20.36 13.06 12.61
N LEU A 273 19.12 13.49 12.58
CA LEU A 273 18.12 13.06 11.59
C LEU A 273 18.42 13.61 10.19
N SER A 274 19.20 14.69 10.06
CA SER A 274 19.59 15.24 8.75
C SER A 274 20.46 14.25 7.97
N THR A 275 21.20 13.38 8.67
CA THR A 275 21.94 12.25 8.06
C THR A 275 21.05 11.36 7.21
N TYR A 276 19.76 11.28 7.54
CA TYR A 276 18.75 10.46 6.87
C TYR A 276 17.76 11.30 6.06
N GLY A 277 17.86 12.65 6.09
CA GLY A 277 16.89 13.57 5.49
C GLY A 277 15.53 13.51 6.19
N LEU A 278 15.52 13.18 7.48
CA LEU A 278 14.32 13.03 8.32
C LEU A 278 14.04 14.25 9.20
N ASP A 279 14.94 15.23 9.22
CA ASP A 279 14.73 16.57 9.79
C ASP A 279 13.80 17.41 8.90
N GLN A 280 13.86 17.20 7.58
CA GLN A 280 12.97 17.74 6.57
C GLN A 280 12.56 16.59 5.63
N PRO A 281 11.61 15.76 6.03
CA PRO A 281 11.25 14.57 5.27
C PRO A 281 10.71 14.92 3.88
N ARG A 282 11.08 14.11 2.90
CA ARG A 282 10.56 14.23 1.53
C ARG A 282 9.05 14.04 1.49
N TYR A 283 8.54 13.08 2.27
CA TYR A 283 7.12 12.83 2.46
C TYR A 283 6.81 12.66 3.94
N GLN A 284 5.67 13.17 4.36
CA GLN A 284 5.08 12.87 5.65
C GLN A 284 3.65 12.40 5.44
N ILE A 285 3.34 11.21 5.94
CA ILE A 285 2.01 10.60 5.81
C ILE A 285 1.51 10.31 7.21
N LYS A 286 0.40 10.93 7.59
CA LYS A 286 -0.27 10.66 8.86
C LYS A 286 -1.62 10.00 8.58
N LEU A 287 -1.85 8.87 9.22
CA LEU A 287 -3.14 8.18 9.22
C LEU A 287 -3.76 8.28 10.62
N ASP A 288 -4.97 8.80 10.69
CA ASP A 288 -5.76 8.85 11.92
C ASP A 288 -6.73 7.66 11.97
N SER A 289 -7.01 7.18 13.17
CA SER A 289 -7.88 6.04 13.44
C SER A 289 -8.83 6.32 14.61
N SER A 290 -10.00 5.69 14.61
CA SER A 290 -10.96 5.77 15.69
C SER A 290 -10.63 4.86 16.89
N GLU A 291 -9.76 3.86 16.73
CA GLU A 291 -9.47 2.84 17.75
C GLU A 291 -8.07 2.93 18.34
N VAL A 292 -7.09 3.43 17.57
CA VAL A 292 -5.70 3.55 17.98
C VAL A 292 -5.20 4.98 17.77
N PRO A 293 -4.15 5.44 18.46
CA PRO A 293 -3.53 6.72 18.17
C PRO A 293 -3.11 6.83 16.70
N GLY A 294 -3.28 8.00 16.10
CA GLY A 294 -2.82 8.25 14.75
C GLY A 294 -1.31 8.05 14.61
N VAL A 295 -0.87 7.52 13.48
CA VAL A 295 0.53 7.22 13.20
C VAL A 295 1.04 8.10 12.09
N THR A 296 2.19 8.73 12.33
CA THR A 296 2.92 9.54 11.35
C THR A 296 4.13 8.77 10.85
N PHE A 297 4.25 8.67 9.53
CA PHE A 297 5.39 8.12 8.82
C PHE A 297 6.15 9.26 8.15
N ALA A 298 7.41 9.42 8.47
CA ALA A 298 8.28 10.39 7.81
C ALA A 298 9.28 9.64 6.92
N ILE A 299 9.30 9.98 5.64
CA ILE A 299 10.15 9.36 4.62
C ILE A 299 11.21 10.38 4.21
N GLY A 300 12.47 10.04 4.44
CA GLY A 300 13.62 10.91 4.19
C GLY A 300 14.22 10.72 2.80
N LYS A 301 15.56 10.86 2.73
CA LYS A 301 16.29 10.71 1.46
C LYS A 301 16.48 9.24 1.07
N SER A 302 16.92 9.00 -0.16
CA SER A 302 17.28 7.67 -0.65
C SER A 302 18.42 7.07 0.19
N ALA A 303 18.25 5.79 0.54
CA ALA A 303 19.26 4.96 1.19
C ALA A 303 20.07 4.12 0.16
N GLY A 304 19.83 4.31 -1.15
CA GLY A 304 20.40 3.52 -2.23
C GLY A 304 19.53 2.30 -2.60
N GLU A 305 19.80 1.69 -3.75
CA GLU A 305 19.17 0.43 -4.20
C GLU A 305 17.63 0.42 -4.18
N GLY A 306 17.00 1.57 -4.42
CA GLY A 306 15.53 1.71 -4.40
C GLY A 306 14.94 1.73 -2.99
N LEU A 307 15.74 2.01 -1.97
CA LEU A 307 15.30 2.18 -0.58
C LEU A 307 15.27 3.66 -0.19
N TYR A 308 14.40 3.99 0.76
CA TYR A 308 14.32 5.27 1.44
C TYR A 308 14.41 5.08 2.95
N TYR A 309 14.97 6.07 3.67
CA TYR A 309 14.90 6.09 5.12
C TYR A 309 13.49 6.45 5.58
N LEU A 310 13.05 5.80 6.65
CA LEU A 310 11.71 5.92 7.23
C LEU A 310 11.77 5.97 8.74
N THR A 311 10.92 6.80 9.35
CA THR A 311 10.54 6.68 10.78
C THR A 311 9.03 6.54 10.92
N SER A 312 8.60 5.93 12.02
CA SER A 312 7.20 5.87 12.42
C SER A 312 7.02 6.35 13.85
N SER A 313 6.00 7.17 14.09
CA SER A 313 5.67 7.62 15.45
C SER A 313 5.18 6.49 16.37
N ALA A 314 4.84 5.34 15.83
CA ALA A 314 4.44 4.17 16.61
C ALA A 314 5.63 3.30 17.05
N LEU A 315 6.81 3.48 16.45
CA LEU A 315 8.03 2.74 16.80
C LEU A 315 9.13 3.72 17.21
N MET A 316 9.17 4.05 18.50
CA MET A 316 10.05 5.02 19.09
C MET A 316 10.89 4.38 20.20
N ALA A 317 12.21 4.64 20.22
CA ALA A 317 13.09 4.20 21.31
C ALA A 317 12.83 4.99 22.63
N SER A 318 12.31 6.23 22.50
CA SER A 318 11.80 7.06 23.59
C SER A 318 10.79 8.05 23.02
N SER A 319 10.14 8.85 23.85
CA SER A 319 9.16 9.85 23.39
C SER A 319 9.74 10.87 22.39
N THR A 320 11.05 10.98 22.29
CA THR A 320 11.74 11.96 21.41
C THR A 320 12.74 11.34 20.45
N GLN A 321 12.93 10.02 20.48
CA GLN A 321 13.97 9.33 19.72
C GLN A 321 13.37 8.30 18.77
N PRO A 322 13.20 8.64 17.48
CA PRO A 322 12.65 7.73 16.49
C PRO A 322 13.63 6.60 16.15
N VAL A 323 13.09 5.46 15.76
CA VAL A 323 13.85 4.36 15.15
C VAL A 323 13.93 4.62 13.65
N VAL A 324 15.13 4.68 13.10
CA VAL A 324 15.34 4.81 11.66
C VAL A 324 15.33 3.45 11.02
N MET A 325 14.49 3.30 10.01
CA MET A 325 14.32 2.10 9.20
C MET A 325 14.54 2.40 7.71
N THR A 326 14.58 1.37 6.89
CA THR A 326 14.46 1.51 5.43
C THR A 326 13.17 0.90 4.93
N VAL A 327 12.64 1.49 3.84
CA VAL A 327 11.44 1.05 3.11
C VAL A 327 11.73 1.02 1.62
N SER A 328 11.17 0.04 0.90
CA SER A 328 11.28 0.00 -0.57
C SER A 328 10.47 1.11 -1.23
N SER A 329 11.05 1.79 -2.21
CA SER A 329 10.37 2.80 -3.03
C SER A 329 9.11 2.24 -3.72
N SER A 330 9.08 0.95 -4.02
CA SER A 330 7.92 0.29 -4.63
C SER A 330 6.67 0.26 -3.75
N GLN A 331 6.81 0.48 -2.44
CA GLN A 331 5.71 0.57 -1.49
C GLN A 331 5.15 2.00 -1.37
N LEU A 332 5.93 3.01 -1.76
CA LEU A 332 5.52 4.41 -1.74
C LEU A 332 4.76 4.74 -3.04
N LYS A 333 3.47 4.43 -3.07
CA LYS A 333 2.63 4.61 -4.26
C LYS A 333 1.94 5.96 -4.25
N ALA A 334 1.79 6.56 -5.45
CA ALA A 334 1.05 7.79 -5.69
C ALA A 334 1.54 9.02 -4.89
N VAL A 335 2.77 9.01 -4.34
CA VAL A 335 3.30 10.13 -3.52
C VAL A 335 3.91 11.26 -4.38
N ASP A 336 4.20 11.01 -5.66
CA ASP A 336 4.86 11.97 -6.57
C ASP A 336 3.91 12.58 -7.63
N LEU A 337 2.59 12.45 -7.44
CA LEU A 337 1.59 13.01 -8.36
C LEU A 337 1.44 14.53 -8.17
N ALA A 338 0.88 15.22 -9.17
CA ALA A 338 0.48 16.61 -9.02
C ALA A 338 -0.70 16.73 -8.04
N PHE A 339 -0.88 17.92 -7.43
CA PHE A 339 -1.97 18.12 -6.47
C PHE A 339 -3.34 17.83 -7.08
N GLU A 340 -3.54 18.20 -8.34
CA GLU A 340 -4.76 17.98 -9.12
C GLU A 340 -5.14 16.51 -9.24
N ASP A 341 -4.18 15.60 -9.12
CA ASP A 341 -4.41 14.15 -9.20
C ASP A 341 -4.98 13.57 -7.89
N TYR A 342 -4.85 14.30 -6.76
CA TYR A 342 -5.40 13.89 -5.47
C TYR A 342 -6.84 14.34 -5.25
N VAL A 343 -7.39 15.20 -6.10
CA VAL A 343 -8.77 15.68 -6.02
C VAL A 343 -9.65 15.03 -7.07
N ASP A 344 -10.94 14.92 -6.78
CA ASP A 344 -11.93 14.65 -7.80
C ASP A 344 -12.02 15.86 -8.73
N ARG A 345 -11.69 15.66 -10.00
CA ARG A 345 -11.65 16.74 -11.00
C ARG A 345 -13.00 17.19 -11.51
N TYR A 346 -14.06 16.40 -11.30
CA TYR A 346 -15.39 16.78 -11.77
C TYR A 346 -15.95 17.96 -10.97
N ILE A 347 -16.44 18.97 -11.68
CA ILE A 347 -16.95 20.19 -11.05
C ILE A 347 -18.33 19.91 -10.43
N ALA A 348 -19.20 19.20 -11.17
CA ALA A 348 -20.56 18.88 -10.74
C ALA A 348 -21.00 17.52 -11.26
N LEU A 349 -20.39 16.45 -10.77
CA LEU A 349 -20.86 15.09 -11.06
C LEU A 349 -22.20 14.85 -10.33
N LYS A 350 -23.33 15.04 -11.05
CA LYS A 350 -24.67 14.87 -10.52
C LYS A 350 -25.36 13.67 -11.13
N GLU A 351 -25.89 12.82 -10.28
CA GLU A 351 -26.70 11.69 -10.69
C GLU A 351 -27.99 12.19 -11.33
N ILE A 352 -28.35 11.63 -12.48
CA ILE A 352 -29.44 12.13 -13.30
C ILE A 352 -30.80 12.10 -12.59
N TRP A 353 -30.99 11.19 -11.65
CA TRP A 353 -32.25 11.06 -10.87
C TRP A 353 -32.40 12.10 -9.76
N LEU A 354 -31.34 12.87 -9.47
CA LEU A 354 -31.40 14.00 -8.55
C LEU A 354 -31.63 15.33 -9.26
N VAL A 355 -31.69 15.36 -10.60
CA VAL A 355 -31.80 16.58 -11.39
C VAL A 355 -33.16 16.65 -12.06
N SER A 356 -33.98 17.65 -11.72
CA SER A 356 -35.25 17.90 -12.38
C SER A 356 -35.13 18.72 -13.66
N SER A 357 -34.21 19.68 -13.67
CA SER A 357 -33.89 20.48 -14.86
C SER A 357 -32.50 21.12 -14.74
N VAL A 358 -31.98 21.58 -15.89
CA VAL A 358 -30.75 22.40 -15.95
C VAL A 358 -31.00 23.56 -16.88
N ASP A 359 -30.71 24.78 -16.40
CA ASP A 359 -30.67 25.99 -17.21
C ASP A 359 -29.24 26.31 -17.61
N ILE A 360 -28.98 26.50 -18.88
CA ILE A 360 -27.66 26.77 -19.43
C ILE A 360 -27.69 28.10 -20.17
N ASP A 361 -26.77 28.99 -19.78
CA ASP A 361 -26.50 30.28 -20.45
C ASP A 361 -25.03 30.35 -20.80
N LEU A 362 -24.71 30.38 -22.10
CA LEU A 362 -23.34 30.48 -22.64
C LEU A 362 -23.11 31.87 -23.25
N GLY A 363 -23.89 32.87 -22.81
CA GLY A 363 -23.84 34.23 -23.32
C GLY A 363 -24.65 34.41 -24.60
N ASP A 364 -24.19 33.87 -25.71
CA ASP A 364 -24.86 33.95 -27.03
C ASP A 364 -25.82 32.78 -27.28
N LEU A 365 -25.84 31.78 -26.43
CA LEU A 365 -26.68 30.60 -26.53
C LEU A 365 -27.30 30.23 -25.16
N GLN A 366 -28.62 30.21 -25.11
CA GLN A 366 -29.35 29.84 -23.91
C GLN A 366 -30.28 28.68 -24.24
N PHE A 367 -30.36 27.69 -23.34
CA PHE A 367 -31.24 26.54 -23.45
C PHE A 367 -31.54 25.92 -22.10
N ASN A 368 -32.62 25.13 -22.07
CA ASN A 368 -33.07 24.40 -20.87
C ASN A 368 -33.23 22.93 -21.18
N ILE A 369 -32.86 22.09 -20.22
CA ILE A 369 -33.22 20.68 -20.20
C ILE A 369 -34.15 20.40 -19.02
N ALA A 370 -35.21 19.65 -19.27
CA ALA A 370 -36.07 19.07 -18.23
C ALA A 370 -35.93 17.55 -18.23
N ILE A 371 -35.80 16.99 -17.04
CA ILE A 371 -35.63 15.57 -16.77
C ILE A 371 -36.80 15.11 -15.91
N LYS A 372 -37.51 14.10 -16.35
CA LYS A 372 -38.56 13.47 -15.54
C LYS A 372 -38.23 12.00 -15.39
N MET A 373 -38.13 11.56 -14.14
CA MET A 373 -37.94 10.17 -13.78
C MET A 373 -39.23 9.61 -13.18
N ASP A 374 -39.75 8.55 -13.80
CA ASP A 374 -40.82 7.74 -13.23
C ASP A 374 -40.17 6.45 -12.69
N LYS A 375 -39.95 6.38 -11.36
CA LYS A 375 -39.33 5.24 -10.69
C LYS A 375 -40.26 4.01 -10.77
N GLY A 376 -39.77 2.91 -11.30
CA GLY A 376 -40.40 1.60 -11.27
C GLY A 376 -40.21 0.88 -9.92
N GLN A 377 -40.71 -0.35 -9.82
CA GLN A 377 -40.50 -1.20 -8.64
C GLN A 377 -39.06 -1.72 -8.53
N ASN A 378 -38.35 -1.81 -9.67
CA ASN A 378 -36.95 -2.17 -9.78
C ASN A 378 -36.25 -1.10 -10.64
N SER A 379 -34.96 -0.91 -10.47
CA SER A 379 -34.16 0.04 -11.27
C SER A 379 -34.18 -0.24 -12.79
N SER A 380 -34.44 -1.49 -13.21
CA SER A 380 -34.64 -1.87 -14.63
C SER A 380 -35.96 -1.36 -15.22
N ASP A 381 -36.91 -0.97 -14.36
CA ASP A 381 -38.25 -0.51 -14.74
C ASP A 381 -38.36 1.02 -14.69
N ASP A 382 -37.27 1.70 -14.29
CA ASP A 382 -37.22 3.15 -14.26
C ASP A 382 -37.34 3.71 -15.68
N ASN A 383 -38.26 4.66 -15.85
CA ASN A 383 -38.45 5.33 -17.12
C ASN A 383 -38.03 6.79 -16.98
N ILE A 384 -37.03 7.20 -17.78
CA ILE A 384 -36.53 8.57 -17.78
C ILE A 384 -36.94 9.21 -19.09
N SER A 385 -37.55 10.38 -19.03
CA SER A 385 -37.91 11.19 -20.18
C SER A 385 -37.21 12.55 -20.14
N PHE A 386 -36.82 13.02 -21.30
CA PHE A 386 -36.02 14.22 -21.47
C PHE A 386 -36.69 15.21 -22.41
N LYS A 387 -36.55 16.50 -22.11
CA LYS A 387 -36.91 17.59 -23.01
C LYS A 387 -35.75 18.56 -23.16
N LEU A 388 -35.53 19.04 -24.37
CA LEU A 388 -34.62 20.13 -24.69
C LEU A 388 -35.46 21.30 -25.21
N ASP A 389 -35.44 22.45 -24.54
CA ASP A 389 -36.28 23.63 -24.87
C ASP A 389 -37.76 23.28 -25.04
N GLY A 390 -38.25 22.36 -24.21
CA GLY A 390 -39.62 21.85 -24.26
C GLY A 390 -39.92 20.79 -25.33
N GLN A 391 -39.00 20.52 -26.27
CA GLN A 391 -39.11 19.48 -27.29
C GLN A 391 -38.71 18.10 -26.70
N ASP A 392 -39.33 17.03 -27.19
CA ASP A 392 -38.93 15.66 -26.80
C ASP A 392 -37.50 15.36 -27.25
N ALA A 393 -36.63 15.02 -26.30
CA ALA A 393 -35.22 14.70 -26.51
C ALA A 393 -34.90 13.21 -26.30
N ASN A 394 -35.94 12.33 -26.28
CA ASN A 394 -35.77 10.89 -26.15
C ASN A 394 -35.32 10.24 -27.48
N ILE A 395 -34.27 10.77 -28.08
CA ILE A 395 -33.74 10.32 -29.37
C ILE A 395 -32.67 9.28 -29.14
N LYS A 396 -32.70 8.24 -29.96
CA LYS A 396 -31.70 7.14 -29.94
C LYS A 396 -30.92 7.11 -31.26
N ASP A 397 -29.70 6.61 -31.17
CA ASP A 397 -28.95 6.22 -32.37
C ASP A 397 -29.52 4.91 -33.01
N GLN A 398 -28.97 4.51 -34.15
CA GLN A 398 -29.33 3.26 -34.84
C GLN A 398 -28.95 1.99 -34.02
N LYS A 399 -28.09 2.09 -33.02
CA LYS A 399 -27.69 1.06 -32.05
C LYS A 399 -28.53 1.07 -30.77
N LYS A 400 -29.56 1.94 -30.72
CA LYS A 400 -30.47 2.15 -29.58
C LYS A 400 -29.84 2.84 -28.37
N ASN A 401 -28.66 3.49 -28.49
CA ASN A 401 -28.09 4.29 -27.42
C ASN A 401 -28.80 5.65 -27.34
N SER A 402 -28.99 6.19 -26.14
CA SER A 402 -29.60 7.49 -25.92
C SER A 402 -28.64 8.60 -26.29
N LEU A 403 -29.01 9.47 -27.21
CA LEU A 403 -28.21 10.66 -27.56
C LEU A 403 -28.26 11.73 -26.46
N PHE A 404 -29.36 11.78 -25.71
CA PHE A 404 -29.42 12.63 -24.52
C PHE A 404 -28.39 12.24 -23.45
N SER A 405 -28.17 10.95 -23.26
CA SER A 405 -27.15 10.49 -22.28
C SER A 405 -25.74 10.98 -22.63
N ASN A 406 -25.39 11.00 -23.91
CA ASN A 406 -24.10 11.55 -24.36
C ASN A 406 -24.00 13.07 -24.05
N PHE A 407 -25.07 13.82 -24.31
CA PHE A 407 -25.14 15.22 -23.98
C PHE A 407 -25.05 15.46 -22.46
N TYR A 408 -25.81 14.70 -21.65
CA TYR A 408 -25.77 14.82 -20.19
C TYR A 408 -24.37 14.54 -19.62
N GLN A 409 -23.68 13.56 -20.19
CA GLN A 409 -22.28 13.27 -19.82
C GLN A 409 -21.36 14.45 -20.09
N SER A 410 -21.56 15.23 -21.13
CA SER A 410 -20.79 16.47 -21.37
C SER A 410 -21.02 17.50 -20.29
N LEU A 411 -22.24 17.62 -19.75
CA LEU A 411 -22.56 18.54 -18.66
C LEU A 411 -21.90 18.14 -17.33
N ILE A 412 -22.07 16.89 -16.93
CA ILE A 412 -21.52 16.41 -15.66
C ILE A 412 -20.03 16.08 -15.77
N GLY A 413 -19.51 15.94 -16.97
CA GLY A 413 -18.13 15.63 -17.30
C GLY A 413 -17.18 16.82 -17.24
N ILE A 414 -17.67 18.04 -16.99
CA ILE A 414 -16.82 19.23 -16.89
C ILE A 414 -15.81 19.05 -15.75
N GLN A 415 -14.53 19.22 -16.09
CA GLN A 415 -13.43 19.00 -15.15
C GLN A 415 -12.65 20.28 -14.89
N LEU A 416 -12.15 20.43 -13.66
CA LEU A 416 -11.12 21.42 -13.36
C LEU A 416 -9.81 21.06 -14.06
N THR A 417 -9.07 22.08 -14.45
CA THR A 417 -7.75 21.95 -15.10
C THR A 417 -6.62 22.19 -14.11
N GLY A 418 -6.83 23.07 -13.13
CA GLY A 418 -5.83 23.39 -12.12
C GLY A 418 -6.39 24.29 -11.03
N PHE A 419 -5.51 24.68 -10.09
CA PHE A 419 -5.84 25.50 -8.93
C PHE A 419 -5.09 26.83 -8.96
N ASP A 420 -5.73 27.89 -8.44
CA ASP A 420 -5.17 29.21 -8.19
C ASP A 420 -5.77 29.78 -6.90
N PHE A 421 -5.27 29.29 -5.77
CA PHE A 421 -5.77 29.70 -4.44
C PHE A 421 -5.39 31.15 -4.08
N SER A 422 -4.43 31.74 -4.79
CA SER A 422 -4.01 33.12 -4.56
C SER A 422 -4.88 34.16 -5.29
N ALA A 423 -5.66 33.71 -6.29
CA ALA A 423 -6.51 34.60 -7.07
C ALA A 423 -7.72 35.06 -6.26
N THR A 424 -8.12 36.30 -6.48
CA THR A 424 -9.36 36.90 -5.97
C THR A 424 -10.16 37.50 -7.14
N PRO A 425 -10.62 36.66 -8.09
CA PRO A 425 -11.29 37.16 -9.29
C PRO A 425 -12.65 37.76 -8.95
N ALA A 426 -13.03 38.85 -9.67
CA ALA A 426 -14.40 39.30 -9.66
C ALA A 426 -15.28 38.27 -10.39
N ASN A 427 -16.50 38.04 -9.88
CA ASN A 427 -17.48 37.24 -10.61
C ASN A 427 -18.06 38.04 -11.78
N THR A 428 -17.40 37.98 -12.92
CA THR A 428 -17.82 38.57 -14.20
C THR A 428 -18.17 37.46 -15.19
N ALA A 429 -18.88 36.43 -14.69
CA ALA A 429 -19.22 35.26 -15.47
C ALA A 429 -20.01 35.64 -16.73
N ASP A 430 -19.59 35.10 -17.86
CA ASP A 430 -20.25 35.17 -19.16
C ASP A 430 -20.93 33.84 -19.54
N SER A 431 -20.70 32.79 -18.73
CA SER A 431 -21.32 31.47 -18.91
C SER A 431 -21.80 30.93 -17.55
N ARG A 432 -22.99 30.29 -17.55
CA ARG A 432 -23.64 29.83 -16.33
C ARG A 432 -24.41 28.53 -16.58
N ILE A 433 -24.34 27.60 -15.62
CA ILE A 433 -25.11 26.36 -15.60
C ILE A 433 -25.79 26.26 -14.23
N VAL A 434 -27.11 26.13 -14.21
CA VAL A 434 -27.91 25.99 -12.98
C VAL A 434 -28.58 24.62 -12.97
N TYR A 435 -28.17 23.76 -12.07
CA TYR A 435 -28.85 22.48 -11.81
C TYR A 435 -29.93 22.67 -10.77
N HIS A 436 -31.18 22.34 -11.09
CA HIS A 436 -32.28 22.28 -10.15
C HIS A 436 -32.35 20.86 -9.57
N LEU A 437 -31.85 20.72 -8.34
CA LEU A 437 -31.75 19.41 -7.67
C LEU A 437 -33.00 19.11 -6.87
N GLU A 438 -33.52 17.91 -7.00
CA GLU A 438 -34.58 17.39 -6.15
C GLU A 438 -34.05 17.03 -4.75
N ALA A 439 -34.96 16.85 -3.81
CA ALA A 439 -34.58 16.36 -2.49
C ALA A 439 -34.09 14.93 -2.55
N ASP A 440 -32.97 14.67 -1.90
CA ASP A 440 -32.41 13.31 -1.77
C ASP A 440 -32.80 12.73 -0.41
N ALA A 441 -33.68 11.75 -0.42
CA ALA A 441 -34.15 11.09 0.80
C ALA A 441 -33.08 10.22 1.47
N GLU A 442 -32.13 9.69 0.71
CA GLU A 442 -31.06 8.82 1.23
C GLU A 442 -30.03 9.63 2.02
N THR A 443 -29.66 10.80 1.51
CA THR A 443 -28.68 11.68 2.17
C THR A 443 -29.35 12.78 3.00
N SER A 444 -30.69 12.83 3.04
CA SER A 444 -31.47 13.87 3.70
C SER A 444 -31.16 15.31 3.23
N GLN A 445 -30.74 15.46 1.98
CA GLN A 445 -30.48 16.77 1.38
C GLN A 445 -31.80 17.36 0.84
N PRO A 446 -32.11 18.63 1.16
CA PRO A 446 -33.27 19.29 0.58
C PRO A 446 -33.08 19.60 -0.90
N ALA A 447 -34.19 19.79 -1.61
CA ALA A 447 -34.18 20.36 -2.94
C ALA A 447 -33.48 21.72 -2.94
N LYS A 448 -32.61 21.97 -3.92
CA LYS A 448 -31.84 23.22 -4.05
C LYS A 448 -31.33 23.45 -5.45
N ASP A 449 -31.01 24.68 -5.76
CA ASP A 449 -30.24 25.00 -6.95
C ASP A 449 -28.74 24.86 -6.68
N LEU A 450 -28.00 24.40 -7.69
CA LEU A 450 -26.55 24.44 -7.75
C LEU A 450 -26.14 25.27 -8.97
N THR A 451 -25.58 26.43 -8.73
CA THR A 451 -25.15 27.36 -9.77
C THR A 451 -23.65 27.22 -9.98
N ILE A 452 -23.23 26.97 -11.23
CA ILE A 452 -21.83 26.99 -11.67
C ILE A 452 -21.66 28.11 -12.66
N GLU A 453 -20.69 28.97 -12.42
CA GLU A 453 -20.42 30.16 -13.23
C GLU A 453 -18.97 30.13 -13.67
N PHE A 454 -18.72 30.56 -14.91
CA PHE A 454 -17.41 30.59 -15.53
C PHE A 454 -17.09 32.03 -15.93
N ALA A 455 -15.99 32.57 -15.37
CA ALA A 455 -15.49 33.90 -15.69
C ALA A 455 -14.12 33.80 -16.35
N ARG A 456 -13.93 34.48 -17.49
CA ARG A 456 -12.69 34.42 -18.25
C ARG A 456 -11.47 34.74 -17.36
N ARG A 457 -10.51 33.82 -17.31
CA ARG A 457 -9.22 33.98 -16.66
C ARG A 457 -8.14 34.43 -17.65
N ASP A 458 -8.07 33.75 -18.78
CA ASP A 458 -7.14 34.03 -19.88
C ASP A 458 -7.73 33.50 -21.20
N ALA A 459 -6.92 33.45 -22.29
CA ALA A 459 -7.39 32.97 -23.58
C ALA A 459 -7.88 31.52 -23.61
N TYR A 460 -7.49 30.70 -22.62
CA TYR A 460 -7.70 29.25 -22.63
C TYR A 460 -8.46 28.72 -21.42
N THR A 461 -8.56 29.50 -20.33
CA THR A 461 -9.11 29.05 -19.07
C THR A 461 -10.12 30.01 -18.47
N ASP A 462 -11.05 29.47 -17.68
CA ASP A 462 -12.07 30.22 -16.97
C ASP A 462 -11.98 29.91 -15.46
N TYR A 463 -12.03 30.96 -14.62
CA TYR A 463 -12.27 30.80 -13.19
C TYR A 463 -13.66 30.20 -12.96
N VAL A 464 -13.76 29.28 -12.00
CA VAL A 464 -15.02 28.62 -11.67
C VAL A 464 -15.55 29.14 -10.35
N PHE A 465 -16.82 29.54 -10.35
CA PHE A 465 -17.57 29.91 -9.16
C PHE A 465 -18.69 28.88 -8.94
N VAL A 466 -18.97 28.57 -7.70
CA VAL A 466 -20.11 27.75 -7.30
C VAL A 466 -20.95 28.56 -6.31
N ASP A 467 -22.22 28.69 -6.60
CA ASP A 467 -23.17 29.50 -5.81
C ASP A 467 -22.64 30.93 -5.52
N GLY A 468 -22.02 31.53 -6.53
CA GLY A 468 -21.44 32.88 -6.50
C GLY A 468 -20.09 33.01 -5.79
N GLN A 469 -19.53 31.91 -5.25
CA GLN A 469 -18.25 31.92 -4.56
C GLN A 469 -17.15 31.34 -5.44
N TYR A 470 -15.99 32.03 -5.52
CA TYR A 470 -14.80 31.49 -6.19
C TYR A 470 -14.33 30.22 -5.50
N THR A 471 -14.07 29.20 -6.27
CA THR A 471 -13.77 27.86 -5.78
C THR A 471 -12.29 27.57 -5.55
N GLY A 472 -11.41 28.51 -5.98
CA GLY A 472 -9.95 28.28 -5.94
C GLY A 472 -9.42 27.50 -7.13
N TYR A 473 -10.26 27.17 -8.15
CA TYR A 473 -9.83 26.43 -9.33
C TYR A 473 -10.35 27.04 -10.64
N PHE A 474 -9.79 26.56 -11.76
CA PHE A 474 -10.16 26.97 -13.10
C PHE A 474 -10.34 25.77 -14.02
N ALA A 475 -11.11 25.95 -15.09
CA ALA A 475 -11.39 24.95 -16.11
C ALA A 475 -10.85 25.39 -17.47
N ASN A 476 -10.56 24.42 -18.36
CA ASN A 476 -10.21 24.72 -19.75
C ASN A 476 -11.48 25.13 -20.51
N HIS A 477 -11.45 26.30 -21.14
CA HIS A 477 -12.59 26.87 -21.86
C HIS A 477 -13.01 26.01 -23.05
N GLN A 478 -12.06 25.56 -23.85
CA GLN A 478 -12.35 24.77 -25.05
C GLN A 478 -12.93 23.41 -24.67
N ASP A 479 -12.31 22.71 -23.71
CA ASP A 479 -12.78 21.39 -23.25
C ASP A 479 -14.19 21.50 -22.65
N THR A 480 -14.46 22.58 -21.90
CA THR A 480 -15.76 22.82 -21.27
C THR A 480 -16.87 23.11 -22.28
N PHE A 481 -16.60 23.92 -23.29
CA PHE A 481 -17.69 24.46 -24.12
C PHE A 481 -17.63 24.07 -25.60
N THR A 482 -16.47 24.08 -26.23
CA THR A 482 -16.36 24.08 -27.71
C THR A 482 -15.59 22.90 -28.29
N GLN A 483 -15.06 22.01 -27.48
CA GLN A 483 -14.36 20.81 -27.96
C GLN A 483 -15.31 19.92 -28.76
N ASP A 484 -14.86 19.52 -29.96
CA ASP A 484 -15.56 18.54 -30.80
C ASP A 484 -14.68 17.28 -30.93
N ARG A 485 -14.74 16.43 -29.91
CA ARG A 485 -14.09 15.12 -29.89
C ARG A 485 -15.13 14.09 -29.46
N GLU A 486 -15.30 13.04 -30.27
CA GLU A 486 -16.24 11.96 -29.97
C GLU A 486 -16.03 11.41 -28.55
N GLY A 487 -17.13 11.38 -27.77
CA GLY A 487 -17.14 10.92 -26.37
C GLY A 487 -16.53 11.92 -25.36
N SER A 488 -16.21 13.15 -25.81
CA SER A 488 -15.66 14.23 -24.96
C SER A 488 -15.98 15.60 -25.53
N GLU A 489 -17.23 15.78 -25.96
CA GLU A 489 -17.70 17.06 -26.48
C GLU A 489 -17.86 18.10 -25.37
N GLY A 490 -17.49 19.37 -25.67
CA GLY A 490 -17.87 20.50 -24.84
C GLY A 490 -19.39 20.77 -24.92
N VAL A 491 -19.94 21.41 -23.89
CA VAL A 491 -21.38 21.58 -23.67
C VAL A 491 -22.11 22.17 -24.90
N ARG A 492 -21.53 23.19 -25.56
CA ARG A 492 -22.11 23.81 -26.77
C ARG A 492 -22.20 22.81 -27.91
N ILE A 493 -21.13 22.07 -28.17
CA ILE A 493 -21.09 21.10 -29.27
C ILE A 493 -22.06 19.95 -29.01
N ALA A 494 -22.10 19.45 -27.78
CA ALA A 494 -23.04 18.41 -27.38
C ALA A 494 -24.50 18.85 -27.53
N TYR A 495 -24.82 20.11 -27.16
CA TYR A 495 -26.14 20.70 -27.41
C TYR A 495 -26.48 20.75 -28.90
N LEU A 496 -25.58 21.29 -29.73
CA LEU A 496 -25.82 21.41 -31.18
C LEU A 496 -26.04 20.05 -31.84
N LYS A 497 -25.28 19.02 -31.44
CA LYS A 497 -25.45 17.64 -31.90
C LYS A 497 -26.81 17.07 -31.48
N LEU A 498 -27.19 17.24 -30.22
CA LEU A 498 -28.47 16.75 -29.73
C LEU A 498 -29.65 17.47 -30.43
N LYS A 499 -29.57 18.80 -30.56
CA LYS A 499 -30.58 19.62 -31.27
C LYS A 499 -30.71 19.20 -32.70
N TYR A 500 -29.61 19.01 -33.42
CA TYR A 500 -29.61 18.51 -34.79
C TYR A 500 -30.27 17.13 -34.89
N ALA A 501 -29.95 16.23 -33.97
CA ALA A 501 -30.56 14.89 -33.93
C ALA A 501 -32.06 14.95 -33.66
N ILE A 502 -32.55 15.83 -32.76
CA ILE A 502 -33.99 16.04 -32.51
C ILE A 502 -34.70 16.50 -33.79
N ASP A 503 -34.13 17.46 -34.51
CA ASP A 503 -34.75 18.04 -35.70
C ASP A 503 -34.75 17.09 -36.92
N HIS A 504 -33.86 16.08 -36.93
CA HIS A 504 -33.70 15.15 -38.08
C HIS A 504 -34.05 13.68 -37.75
N ALA A 505 -34.45 13.39 -36.52
CA ALA A 505 -34.83 12.02 -36.14
C ALA A 505 -36.11 11.56 -36.87
N VAL A 506 -36.11 10.32 -37.31
CA VAL A 506 -37.30 9.63 -37.86
C VAL A 506 -37.76 8.57 -36.85
N ASN A 507 -38.99 8.71 -36.37
CA ASN A 507 -39.56 7.81 -35.37
C ASN A 507 -38.67 7.68 -34.09
N GLY A 508 -38.07 8.80 -33.65
CA GLY A 508 -37.21 8.83 -32.46
C GLY A 508 -35.83 8.22 -32.65
N VAL A 509 -35.43 7.94 -33.90
CA VAL A 509 -34.08 7.43 -34.23
C VAL A 509 -33.36 8.40 -35.16
N PHE A 510 -32.12 8.78 -34.81
CA PHE A 510 -31.22 9.54 -35.65
C PHE A 510 -30.06 8.66 -36.12
N ASN A 511 -29.75 8.72 -37.43
CA ASN A 511 -28.64 7.97 -38.01
C ASN A 511 -27.32 8.75 -37.82
N THR A 512 -26.53 8.40 -36.82
CA THR A 512 -25.26 9.08 -36.52
C THR A 512 -24.19 8.87 -37.60
N GLU A 513 -24.31 7.87 -38.48
CA GLU A 513 -23.39 7.63 -39.61
C GLU A 513 -23.50 8.72 -40.70
N GLU A 514 -24.63 9.43 -40.76
CA GLU A 514 -24.81 10.56 -41.67
C GLU A 514 -24.06 11.85 -41.19
N GLY A 515 -23.56 11.82 -39.96
CA GLY A 515 -22.85 12.92 -39.32
C GLY A 515 -23.79 14.05 -38.90
N TYR A 516 -23.22 15.08 -38.30
CA TYR A 516 -23.91 16.28 -37.83
C TYR A 516 -23.49 17.47 -38.69
N GLN A 517 -24.46 18.23 -39.19
CA GLN A 517 -24.19 19.49 -39.89
C GLN A 517 -24.42 20.64 -38.90
N LEU A 518 -23.37 20.99 -38.16
CA LEU A 518 -23.40 22.07 -37.18
C LEU A 518 -23.06 23.39 -37.87
N ASN A 519 -24.07 24.26 -38.03
CA ASN A 519 -23.91 25.61 -38.64
C ASN A 519 -23.66 26.64 -37.55
#